data_6f24495d8b4a7f7b1250ca18f188ac6d
#
_entry.id   6f24495d8b4a7f7b1250ca18f188ac6d
#
_cell.length_a   1.000
_cell.length_b   1.000
_cell.length_c   1.000
_cell.angle_alpha   90.00
_cell.angle_beta   90.00
_cell.angle_gamma   90.00
#
_symmetry.space_group_name_H-M   'P 1'
#
loop_
_entity.id
_entity.type
_entity.pdbx_description
1 polymer ?
#
loop_
_entity_poly.entity_id
_entity_poly.type
_entity_poly.pdbx_seq_one_letter_code
_entity_poly.pdbx_strand_id
1 'polypeptide(L)'
;MAYSVKRRLNGLSLIDLLVGLAVGMVATVVILNAMVMFDTRRRSTIGSTDAQINISFAGGWLSRELRIAGHGLNPSTALGCITHRAAVGAPDASFTLVPAIITQGAAGAPDALTILAAGEQALPPAHLIVPYTMEGNQLTLDSTLGVVNGNQLLLYAAGQADCALLSVASVSIGAFTVQPSVVTGMLSGTTFPTNSSVVNLGQLRYRRYSLTDKQRLQLDSFNPALGTWITSTQADGVVNLQLQYGFDTRSGTQASPQVTFWSDTLIDADADGQVGDSGDWQRVLAIRFAVVVRSAQRREEACDAPVPTWLAGDTSGALVATDISLTHIDDWRCWRYRVFQTEVPLRNQLWAEQ
;
A
#
# COMPACT_ATOMS: atom_id res chain seq x y z
N MET A 1 51.80 19.17 -77.96
CA MET A 1 50.77 18.17 -78.33
C MET A 1 49.77 18.04 -77.23
N ALA A 2 48.56 18.61 -77.41
CA ALA A 2 47.50 18.54 -76.42
C ALA A 2 46.49 17.46 -76.91
N TYR A 3 46.31 16.40 -76.10
CA TYR A 3 45.33 15.36 -76.38
C TYR A 3 43.98 15.83 -75.72
N SER A 4 42.99 16.16 -76.58
CA SER A 4 41.64 16.43 -76.20
C SER A 4 40.86 15.09 -76.08
N VAL A 5 40.50 14.66 -74.86
CA VAL A 5 39.65 13.52 -74.65
C VAL A 5 38.20 13.98 -74.78
N LYS A 6 37.56 13.70 -75.93
CA LYS A 6 36.11 13.87 -76.12
C LYS A 6 35.36 12.86 -75.27
N ARG A 7 34.79 13.28 -74.15
CA ARG A 7 33.75 12.50 -73.38
C ARG A 7 32.52 12.36 -74.30
N ARG A 8 32.16 11.16 -74.70
CA ARG A 8 30.85 10.90 -75.28
C ARG A 8 29.82 10.94 -74.21
N LEU A 9 28.91 11.93 -74.26
CA LEU A 9 27.70 11.96 -73.47
C LEU A 9 26.71 10.93 -74.05
N ASN A 10 26.63 9.76 -73.45
CA ASN A 10 25.56 8.80 -73.73
C ASN A 10 24.27 9.34 -73.20
N GLY A 11 23.31 9.60 -74.07
CA GLY A 11 21.94 10.03 -73.72
C GLY A 11 21.25 8.91 -72.93
N LEU A 12 20.64 9.25 -71.81
CA LEU A 12 19.82 8.32 -70.99
C LEU A 12 18.63 7.86 -71.87
N SER A 13 18.47 6.53 -71.98
CA SER A 13 17.31 5.95 -72.62
C SER A 13 16.06 6.15 -71.76
N LEU A 14 14.91 6.41 -72.38
CA LEU A 14 13.60 6.58 -71.69
C LEU A 14 13.27 5.31 -70.88
N ILE A 15 13.76 4.14 -71.31
CA ILE A 15 13.64 2.86 -70.62
C ILE A 15 14.48 2.86 -69.33
N ASP A 16 15.72 3.38 -69.36
CA ASP A 16 16.56 3.50 -68.17
C ASP A 16 15.95 4.35 -67.09
N LEU A 17 15.25 5.42 -67.50
CA LEU A 17 14.53 6.33 -66.60
C LEU A 17 13.32 5.64 -65.99
N LEU A 18 12.54 4.86 -66.77
CA LEU A 18 11.37 4.10 -66.29
C LEU A 18 11.79 3.00 -65.31
N VAL A 19 12.86 2.26 -65.63
CA VAL A 19 13.40 1.21 -64.76
C VAL A 19 13.93 1.82 -63.45
N GLY A 20 14.65 2.94 -63.54
CA GLY A 20 15.14 3.66 -62.35
C GLY A 20 14.00 4.15 -61.45
N LEU A 21 12.89 4.64 -62.03
CA LEU A 21 11.72 5.08 -61.29
C LEU A 21 10.99 3.89 -60.63
N ALA A 22 10.83 2.76 -61.36
CA ALA A 22 10.24 1.53 -60.82
C ALA A 22 11.04 0.96 -59.64
N VAL A 23 12.38 0.86 -59.78
CA VAL A 23 13.29 0.40 -58.75
C VAL A 23 13.24 1.37 -57.52
N GLY A 24 13.23 2.69 -57.78
CA GLY A 24 13.10 3.69 -56.76
C GLY A 24 11.79 3.58 -55.97
N MET A 25 10.65 3.34 -56.61
CA MET A 25 9.37 3.10 -55.94
C MET A 25 9.41 1.83 -55.05
N VAL A 26 9.94 0.73 -55.56
CA VAL A 26 10.07 -0.51 -54.77
C VAL A 26 10.98 -0.30 -53.57
N ALA A 27 12.11 0.36 -53.75
CA ALA A 27 13.04 0.68 -52.66
C ALA A 27 12.36 1.56 -51.60
N THR A 28 11.59 2.57 -52.02
CA THR A 28 10.84 3.46 -51.11
C THR A 28 9.81 2.67 -50.29
N VAL A 29 9.04 1.77 -50.90
CA VAL A 29 8.06 0.93 -50.22
C VAL A 29 8.74 0.02 -49.18
N VAL A 30 9.87 -0.59 -49.53
CA VAL A 30 10.65 -1.43 -48.60
C VAL A 30 11.15 -0.63 -47.41
N ILE A 31 11.68 0.58 -47.63
CA ILE A 31 12.19 1.46 -46.57
C ILE A 31 11.04 1.89 -45.66
N LEU A 32 9.88 2.27 -46.19
CA LEU A 32 8.71 2.66 -45.43
C LEU A 32 8.21 1.49 -44.55
N ASN A 33 8.12 0.28 -45.10
CA ASN A 33 7.73 -0.90 -44.35
C ASN A 33 8.74 -1.19 -43.21
N ALA A 34 10.04 -1.09 -43.51
CA ALA A 34 11.08 -1.26 -42.50
C ALA A 34 10.94 -0.20 -41.36
N MET A 35 10.71 1.06 -41.71
CA MET A 35 10.50 2.13 -40.72
C MET A 35 9.29 1.87 -39.81
N VAL A 36 8.18 1.43 -40.37
CA VAL A 36 6.97 1.07 -39.60
C VAL A 36 7.28 -0.06 -38.61
N MET A 37 7.96 -1.12 -39.09
CA MET A 37 8.36 -2.25 -38.26
C MET A 37 9.32 -1.79 -37.12
N PHE A 38 10.28 -0.94 -37.40
CA PHE A 38 11.20 -0.39 -36.40
C PHE A 38 10.48 0.46 -35.37
N ASP A 39 9.55 1.32 -35.80
CA ASP A 39 8.79 2.18 -34.88
C ASP A 39 7.90 1.31 -33.96
N THR A 40 7.21 0.32 -34.49
CA THR A 40 6.39 -0.62 -33.71
C THR A 40 7.21 -1.38 -32.69
N ARG A 41 8.40 -1.88 -33.06
CA ARG A 41 9.32 -2.58 -32.13
C ARG A 41 9.84 -1.64 -31.06
N ARG A 42 10.26 -0.42 -31.44
CA ARG A 42 10.73 0.60 -30.50
C ARG A 42 9.66 0.95 -29.46
N ARG A 43 8.44 1.21 -29.90
CA ARG A 43 7.29 1.49 -29.01
C ARG A 43 7.03 0.32 -28.05
N SER A 44 7.05 -0.90 -28.58
CA SER A 44 6.87 -2.11 -27.77
C SER A 44 7.95 -2.27 -26.70
N THR A 45 9.21 -1.97 -27.01
CA THR A 45 10.33 -2.06 -26.07
C THR A 45 10.23 -0.98 -24.99
N ILE A 46 9.95 0.27 -25.37
CA ILE A 46 9.78 1.39 -24.44
C ILE A 46 8.62 1.08 -23.48
N GLY A 47 7.45 0.69 -23.98
CA GLY A 47 6.31 0.38 -23.14
C GLY A 47 6.54 -0.80 -22.18
N SER A 48 7.36 -1.78 -22.56
CA SER A 48 7.77 -2.87 -21.66
C SER A 48 8.74 -2.40 -20.57
N THR A 49 9.64 -1.50 -20.91
CA THR A 49 10.61 -0.91 -19.96
C THR A 49 9.90 -0.04 -18.94
N ASP A 50 8.96 0.81 -19.36
CA ASP A 50 8.17 1.66 -18.48
C ASP A 50 7.33 0.81 -17.49
N ALA A 51 6.70 -0.26 -17.98
CA ALA A 51 5.98 -1.19 -17.12
C ALA A 51 6.90 -1.86 -16.09
N GLN A 52 8.15 -2.20 -16.48
CA GLN A 52 9.14 -2.79 -15.57
C GLN A 52 9.60 -1.80 -14.50
N ILE A 53 9.79 -0.54 -14.83
CA ILE A 53 10.15 0.52 -13.87
C ILE A 53 8.99 0.73 -12.90
N ASN A 54 7.78 0.92 -13.41
CA ASN A 54 6.60 1.19 -12.59
C ASN A 54 6.28 0.05 -11.63
N ILE A 55 6.42 -1.21 -12.07
CA ILE A 55 6.15 -2.35 -11.21
C ILE A 55 7.21 -2.51 -10.11
N SER A 56 8.48 -2.28 -10.44
CA SER A 56 9.57 -2.32 -9.45
C SER A 56 9.41 -1.21 -8.41
N PHE A 57 8.98 -0.03 -8.85
CA PHE A 57 8.71 1.09 -7.96
C PHE A 57 7.49 0.82 -7.06
N ALA A 58 6.34 0.44 -7.64
CA ALA A 58 5.12 0.16 -6.87
C ALA A 58 5.32 -0.98 -5.86
N GLY A 59 5.90 -2.10 -6.30
CA GLY A 59 6.17 -3.25 -5.44
C GLY A 59 7.20 -2.95 -4.34
N GLY A 60 8.29 -2.25 -4.69
CA GLY A 60 9.31 -1.82 -3.73
C GLY A 60 8.77 -0.82 -2.70
N TRP A 61 7.94 0.11 -3.14
CA TRP A 61 7.28 1.09 -2.26
C TRP A 61 6.36 0.40 -1.26
N LEU A 62 5.41 -0.43 -1.72
CA LEU A 62 4.50 -1.17 -0.84
C LEU A 62 5.24 -2.09 0.12
N SER A 63 6.28 -2.79 -0.35
CA SER A 63 7.13 -3.62 0.52
C SER A 63 7.81 -2.82 1.62
N ARG A 64 8.28 -1.61 1.32
CA ARG A 64 8.89 -0.71 2.30
C ARG A 64 7.87 -0.24 3.34
N GLU A 65 6.70 0.17 2.90
CA GLU A 65 5.62 0.64 3.79
C GLU A 65 5.13 -0.48 4.72
N LEU A 66 4.96 -1.69 4.20
CA LEU A 66 4.58 -2.85 5.02
C LEU A 66 5.65 -3.22 6.07
N ARG A 67 6.93 -3.01 5.78
CA ARG A 67 8.01 -3.28 6.76
C ARG A 67 7.99 -2.34 7.97
N ILE A 68 7.46 -1.13 7.82
CA ILE A 68 7.30 -0.17 8.91
C ILE A 68 5.92 -0.24 9.57
N ALA A 69 4.99 -1.02 8.99
CA ALA A 69 3.67 -1.23 9.57
C ALA A 69 3.79 -1.72 11.02
N GLY A 70 2.96 -1.18 11.91
CA GLY A 70 2.96 -1.52 13.32
C GLY A 70 4.11 -0.90 14.14
N HIS A 71 5.04 -0.14 13.52
CA HIS A 71 6.10 0.50 14.28
C HIS A 71 5.53 1.40 15.38
N GLY A 72 5.97 1.20 16.62
CA GLY A 72 5.56 1.99 17.78
C GLY A 72 4.10 1.82 18.22
N LEU A 73 3.34 0.87 17.62
CA LEU A 73 2.00 0.51 18.07
C LEU A 73 2.03 -0.51 19.23
N ASN A 74 3.18 -0.69 19.84
CA ASN A 74 3.46 -1.71 20.81
C ASN A 74 2.68 -1.50 22.12
N PRO A 75 1.49 -2.05 22.26
CA PRO A 75 1.30 -3.22 23.10
C PRO A 75 0.34 -4.26 22.48
N SER A 76 0.68 -5.52 22.61
CA SER A 76 -0.14 -6.66 22.20
C SER A 76 -1.57 -6.60 22.72
N THR A 77 -1.77 -6.04 23.91
CA THR A 77 -3.08 -5.92 24.58
C THR A 77 -4.03 -4.85 23.98
N ALA A 78 -3.53 -3.94 23.14
CA ALA A 78 -4.36 -2.92 22.48
C ALA A 78 -4.64 -3.26 21.01
N LEU A 79 -4.01 -4.29 20.45
CA LEU A 79 -4.27 -4.71 19.08
C LEU A 79 -5.74 -5.09 18.91
N GLY A 80 -6.33 -4.64 17.81
CA GLY A 80 -7.74 -4.89 17.53
C GLY A 80 -8.71 -3.89 18.16
N CYS A 81 -8.28 -3.03 19.11
CA CYS A 81 -9.20 -2.06 19.70
C CYS A 81 -9.73 -1.07 18.65
N ILE A 82 -10.98 -0.67 18.82
CA ILE A 82 -11.59 0.38 18.00
C ILE A 82 -11.11 1.72 18.53
N THR A 83 -10.20 2.34 17.78
CA THR A 83 -9.64 3.63 18.17
C THR A 83 -10.54 4.75 17.69
N HIS A 84 -11.03 5.55 18.63
CA HIS A 84 -11.81 6.74 18.34
C HIS A 84 -10.92 7.97 18.41
N ARG A 85 -10.87 8.68 17.29
CA ARG A 85 -10.21 9.96 17.22
C ARG A 85 -11.15 11.05 17.65
N ALA A 86 -10.70 11.80 18.61
CA ALA A 86 -11.38 12.96 19.09
C ALA A 86 -10.64 14.23 18.62
N ALA A 87 -11.30 15.06 17.83
CA ALA A 87 -10.75 16.35 17.39
C ALA A 87 -11.82 17.41 17.30
N VAL A 88 -11.44 18.63 17.67
CA VAL A 88 -12.31 19.80 17.57
C VAL A 88 -12.61 20.10 16.10
N GLY A 89 -13.89 20.17 15.74
CA GLY A 89 -14.33 20.62 14.43
C GLY A 89 -14.10 19.67 13.27
N ALA A 90 -13.67 18.45 13.54
CA ALA A 90 -13.54 17.42 12.51
C ALA A 90 -14.53 16.27 12.76
N PRO A 91 -15.00 15.57 11.72
CA PRO A 91 -15.88 14.43 11.89
C PRO A 91 -15.19 13.36 12.73
N ASP A 92 -15.95 12.70 13.59
CA ASP A 92 -15.48 11.55 14.35
C ASP A 92 -14.97 10.49 13.35
N ALA A 93 -13.77 10.02 13.59
CA ALA A 93 -13.17 8.95 12.80
C ALA A 93 -12.77 7.82 13.75
N SER A 94 -13.24 6.62 13.43
CA SER A 94 -12.81 5.40 14.11
C SER A 94 -12.03 4.51 13.15
N PHE A 95 -11.06 3.79 13.68
CA PHE A 95 -10.29 2.79 12.96
C PHE A 95 -9.81 1.69 13.92
N THR A 96 -9.60 0.50 13.41
CA THR A 96 -9.03 -0.59 14.19
C THR A 96 -7.53 -0.39 14.36
N LEU A 97 -7.02 -0.50 15.57
CA LEU A 97 -5.60 -0.35 15.90
C LEU A 97 -4.84 -1.63 15.52
N VAL A 98 -4.38 -1.69 14.29
CA VAL A 98 -3.60 -2.83 13.78
C VAL A 98 -2.54 -2.36 12.78
N PRO A 99 -1.48 -3.12 12.57
CA PRO A 99 -0.40 -2.74 11.64
C PRO A 99 -0.87 -2.53 10.21
N ALA A 100 -1.73 -3.41 9.71
CA ALA A 100 -2.22 -3.36 8.34
C ALA A 100 -3.65 -3.89 8.23
N ILE A 101 -4.47 -3.23 7.43
CA ILE A 101 -5.85 -3.65 7.12
C ILE A 101 -5.96 -3.82 5.61
N ILE A 102 -6.43 -4.99 5.19
CA ILE A 102 -6.77 -5.27 3.79
C ILE A 102 -8.27 -5.02 3.63
N THR A 103 -8.64 -4.20 2.66
CA THR A 103 -10.02 -4.04 2.21
C THR A 103 -10.14 -4.72 0.87
N GLN A 104 -10.87 -5.82 0.83
CA GLN A 104 -11.04 -6.64 -0.38
C GLN A 104 -11.86 -5.92 -1.44
N GLY A 105 -11.38 -5.99 -2.68
CA GLY A 105 -12.13 -5.56 -3.85
C GLY A 105 -13.22 -6.57 -4.22
N ALA A 106 -14.41 -6.11 -4.54
CA ALA A 106 -15.52 -6.98 -4.95
C ALA A 106 -15.21 -7.70 -6.27
N ALA A 107 -15.52 -9.00 -6.36
CA ALA A 107 -15.42 -9.80 -7.58
C ALA A 107 -14.04 -9.74 -8.29
N GLY A 108 -12.94 -9.70 -7.53
CA GLY A 108 -11.57 -9.62 -8.07
C GLY A 108 -11.17 -8.23 -8.55
N ALA A 109 -11.93 -7.20 -8.17
CA ALA A 109 -11.48 -5.81 -8.27
C ALA A 109 -10.23 -5.58 -7.39
N PRO A 110 -9.49 -4.50 -7.62
CA PRO A 110 -8.33 -4.19 -6.81
C PRO A 110 -8.64 -4.03 -5.32
N ASP A 111 -7.80 -4.60 -4.47
CA ASP A 111 -7.85 -4.41 -3.03
C ASP A 111 -7.28 -3.04 -2.64
N ALA A 112 -7.58 -2.62 -1.41
CA ALA A 112 -6.93 -1.49 -0.77
C ALA A 112 -6.19 -1.93 0.50
N LEU A 113 -5.06 -1.29 0.75
CA LEU A 113 -4.20 -1.54 1.90
C LEU A 113 -4.13 -0.31 2.79
N THR A 114 -4.53 -0.46 4.05
CA THR A 114 -4.34 0.59 5.05
C THR A 114 -3.21 0.18 5.99
N ILE A 115 -2.26 1.09 6.24
CA ILE A 115 -1.10 0.88 7.10
C ILE A 115 -1.10 1.89 8.22
N LEU A 116 -0.87 1.41 9.43
CA LEU A 116 -0.74 2.20 10.63
C LEU A 116 0.67 2.04 11.21
N ALA A 117 1.28 3.15 11.59
CA ALA A 117 2.57 3.18 12.28
C ALA A 117 2.68 4.46 13.12
N ALA A 118 3.41 4.41 14.22
CA ALA A 118 3.80 5.59 14.97
C ALA A 118 4.85 6.41 14.20
N GLY A 119 5.08 7.63 14.64
CA GLY A 119 6.17 8.47 14.16
C GLY A 119 7.56 7.94 14.55
N GLU A 120 8.53 8.84 14.65
CA GLU A 120 9.94 8.46 14.75
C GLU A 120 10.38 7.88 16.11
N GLN A 121 9.57 7.98 17.17
CA GLN A 121 9.98 7.55 18.53
C GLN A 121 9.00 6.52 19.10
N ALA A 122 9.42 5.26 19.15
CA ALA A 122 8.78 4.24 19.97
C ALA A 122 9.35 4.35 21.41
N LEU A 123 8.61 4.98 22.32
CA LEU A 123 8.96 5.07 23.74
C LEU A 123 8.10 4.07 24.51
N PRO A 124 8.57 3.63 25.70
CA PRO A 124 7.74 2.84 26.59
C PRO A 124 6.41 3.56 26.90
N PRO A 125 5.30 2.84 27.04
CA PRO A 125 4.03 3.44 27.41
C PRO A 125 4.14 4.11 28.79
N ALA A 126 3.51 5.26 28.94
CA ALA A 126 3.24 5.87 30.24
C ALA A 126 1.90 5.33 30.78
N HIS A 127 1.62 5.57 32.06
CA HIS A 127 0.37 5.15 32.68
C HIS A 127 -0.34 6.30 33.35
N LEU A 128 -1.67 6.25 33.39
CA LEU A 128 -2.47 7.20 34.14
C LEU A 128 -2.26 7.00 35.64
N ILE A 129 -1.90 8.07 36.36
CA ILE A 129 -1.80 8.07 37.83
C ILE A 129 -3.20 8.26 38.46
N VAL A 130 -4.08 9.00 37.80
CA VAL A 130 -5.48 9.20 38.17
C VAL A 130 -6.41 8.85 37.03
N PRO A 131 -7.66 8.42 37.30
CA PRO A 131 -8.62 8.16 36.24
C PRO A 131 -8.82 9.40 35.36
N TYR A 132 -8.99 9.18 34.07
CA TYR A 132 -9.24 10.21 33.07
C TYR A 132 -10.58 10.00 32.37
N THR A 133 -11.46 11.00 32.48
CA THR A 133 -12.72 11.05 31.71
C THR A 133 -12.49 11.85 30.43
N MET A 134 -13.06 11.42 29.32
CA MET A 134 -12.78 11.96 27.97
C MET A 134 -13.04 13.46 27.82
N GLU A 135 -13.89 14.05 28.64
CA GLU A 135 -14.09 15.52 28.72
C GLU A 135 -13.12 16.21 29.69
N GLY A 136 -12.22 15.45 30.28
CA GLY A 136 -11.22 15.99 31.21
C GLY A 136 -10.22 16.90 30.50
N ASN A 137 -9.82 17.97 31.18
CA ASN A 137 -8.87 18.93 30.61
C ASN A 137 -7.40 18.49 30.70
N GLN A 138 -7.12 17.42 31.45
CA GLN A 138 -5.74 17.06 31.77
C GLN A 138 -5.60 15.58 32.09
N LEU A 139 -4.58 14.94 31.48
CA LEU A 139 -4.10 13.62 31.88
C LEU A 139 -2.93 13.80 32.84
N THR A 140 -2.91 13.03 33.92
CA THR A 140 -1.78 12.95 34.86
C THR A 140 -1.09 11.59 34.65
N LEU A 141 0.16 11.62 34.25
CA LEU A 141 0.94 10.45 33.83
C LEU A 141 2.07 10.17 34.82
N ASP A 142 2.55 8.94 34.84
CA ASP A 142 3.79 8.55 35.53
C ASP A 142 5.04 9.06 34.80
N SER A 143 4.94 9.31 33.48
CA SER A 143 6.02 9.87 32.69
C SER A 143 5.47 10.70 31.52
N THR A 144 6.13 11.82 31.22
CA THR A 144 5.88 12.65 30.04
C THR A 144 7.07 12.64 29.08
N LEU A 145 7.94 11.63 29.22
CA LEU A 145 9.15 11.52 28.42
C LEU A 145 8.83 11.48 26.91
N GLY A 146 9.44 12.37 26.15
CA GLY A 146 9.27 12.45 24.70
C GLY A 146 7.91 12.95 24.24
N VAL A 147 7.01 13.33 25.13
CA VAL A 147 5.73 13.94 24.76
C VAL A 147 5.95 15.41 24.45
N VAL A 148 5.53 15.85 23.27
CA VAL A 148 5.59 17.24 22.85
C VAL A 148 4.26 17.68 22.24
N ASN A 149 4.05 18.99 22.13
CA ASN A 149 2.84 19.53 21.51
C ASN A 149 2.66 19.02 20.10
N GLY A 150 1.44 18.66 19.74
CA GLY A 150 1.09 18.10 18.43
C GLY A 150 1.30 16.59 18.31
N ASN A 151 1.88 15.90 19.31
CA ASN A 151 1.93 14.45 19.32
C ASN A 151 0.52 13.86 19.42
N GLN A 152 0.40 12.62 18.94
CA GLN A 152 -0.79 11.79 19.10
C GLN A 152 -0.53 10.79 20.23
N LEU A 153 -1.40 10.77 21.24
CA LEU A 153 -1.36 9.81 22.32
C LEU A 153 -2.48 8.80 22.15
N LEU A 154 -2.14 7.51 22.20
CA LEU A 154 -3.10 6.43 22.27
C LEU A 154 -3.34 6.07 23.73
N LEU A 155 -4.58 6.20 24.19
CA LEU A 155 -5.03 5.83 25.53
C LEU A 155 -5.89 4.57 25.43
N TYR A 156 -5.52 3.56 26.21
CA TYR A 156 -6.24 2.28 26.25
C TYR A 156 -6.17 1.65 27.65
N ALA A 157 -7.14 0.81 27.97
CA ALA A 157 -7.18 0.06 29.22
C ALA A 157 -7.42 -1.43 28.93
N ALA A 158 -6.83 -2.29 29.73
CA ALA A 158 -7.07 -3.72 29.62
C ALA A 158 -8.57 -4.04 29.81
N GLY A 159 -9.13 -4.86 28.93
CA GLY A 159 -10.54 -5.25 28.96
C GLY A 159 -11.52 -4.21 28.40
N GLN A 160 -11.05 -3.08 27.87
CA GLN A 160 -11.87 -2.14 27.08
C GLN A 160 -11.69 -2.41 25.59
N ALA A 161 -12.80 -2.48 24.86
CA ALA A 161 -12.79 -2.67 23.40
C ALA A 161 -12.43 -1.38 22.65
N ASP A 162 -12.64 -0.23 23.28
CA ASP A 162 -12.43 1.10 22.70
C ASP A 162 -11.15 1.75 23.22
N CYS A 163 -10.42 2.38 22.31
CA CYS A 163 -9.23 3.17 22.57
C CYS A 163 -9.48 4.64 22.18
N ALA A 164 -8.76 5.56 22.80
CA ALA A 164 -8.84 6.98 22.46
C ALA A 164 -7.55 7.48 21.83
N LEU A 165 -7.64 8.18 20.70
CA LEU A 165 -6.53 8.92 20.10
C LEU A 165 -6.66 10.40 20.42
N LEU A 166 -5.74 10.92 21.21
CA LEU A 166 -5.74 12.30 21.71
C LEU A 166 -4.59 13.10 21.09
N SER A 167 -4.86 14.32 20.66
CA SER A 167 -3.81 15.25 20.23
C SER A 167 -3.33 16.08 21.41
N VAL A 168 -2.01 16.20 21.59
CA VAL A 168 -1.40 16.97 22.68
C VAL A 168 -1.45 18.47 22.36
N ALA A 169 -2.14 19.25 23.18
CA ALA A 169 -2.15 20.71 23.11
C ALA A 169 -0.99 21.33 23.89
N SER A 170 -0.72 20.83 25.10
CA SER A 170 0.40 21.28 25.91
C SER A 170 0.87 20.21 26.90
N VAL A 171 2.14 20.31 27.33
CA VAL A 171 2.78 19.39 28.28
C VAL A 171 3.40 20.18 29.41
N SER A 172 3.20 19.73 30.66
CA SER A 172 3.90 20.21 31.83
C SER A 172 4.79 19.11 32.39
N ILE A 173 6.08 19.16 32.07
CA ILE A 173 7.06 18.15 32.47
C ILE A 173 7.20 18.07 33.98
N GLY A 174 7.22 19.21 34.69
CA GLY A 174 7.38 19.25 36.16
C GLY A 174 6.18 18.74 36.94
N ALA A 175 4.98 18.78 36.34
CA ALA A 175 3.76 18.26 36.94
C ALA A 175 3.34 16.87 36.36
N PHE A 176 4.11 16.33 35.42
CA PHE A 176 3.77 15.09 34.71
C PHE A 176 2.36 15.10 34.09
N THR A 177 1.96 16.24 33.54
CA THR A 177 0.61 16.41 33.02
C THR A 177 0.62 16.75 31.52
N VAL A 178 -0.38 16.24 30.81
CA VAL A 178 -0.64 16.51 29.41
C VAL A 178 -2.05 17.07 29.29
N GLN A 179 -2.19 18.20 28.59
CA GLN A 179 -3.48 18.70 28.16
C GLN A 179 -3.79 18.25 26.75
N PRO A 180 -4.81 17.42 26.54
CA PRO A 180 -5.25 17.10 25.18
C PRO A 180 -5.96 18.28 24.55
N SER A 181 -5.95 18.35 23.22
CA SER A 181 -6.91 19.19 22.50
C SER A 181 -8.32 18.71 22.85
N VAL A 182 -9.23 19.65 23.12
CA VAL A 182 -10.59 19.35 23.62
C VAL A 182 -11.26 18.31 22.73
N VAL A 183 -11.83 17.33 23.40
CA VAL A 183 -12.41 16.14 22.79
C VAL A 183 -13.92 16.18 22.99
N THR A 184 -14.67 16.19 21.90
CA THR A 184 -16.10 15.89 21.90
C THR A 184 -16.35 14.81 20.86
N GLY A 185 -17.01 13.71 21.20
CA GLY A 185 -17.28 12.66 20.25
C GLY A 185 -17.76 11.34 20.85
N MET A 186 -17.56 10.25 20.14
CA MET A 186 -18.13 8.93 20.42
C MET A 186 -17.78 8.33 21.79
N LEU A 187 -16.70 8.78 22.42
CA LEU A 187 -16.30 8.34 23.77
C LEU A 187 -16.72 9.31 24.89
N SER A 188 -17.65 10.24 24.63
CA SER A 188 -18.17 11.15 25.67
C SER A 188 -18.65 10.37 26.87
N GLY A 189 -18.22 10.79 28.08
CA GLY A 189 -18.54 10.12 29.34
C GLY A 189 -17.70 8.86 29.65
N THR A 190 -16.88 8.37 28.69
CA THR A 190 -16.01 7.23 28.93
C THR A 190 -14.89 7.61 29.90
N THR A 191 -14.67 6.76 30.90
CA THR A 191 -13.59 6.94 31.89
C THR A 191 -12.57 5.82 31.75
N PHE A 192 -11.31 6.21 31.62
CA PHE A 192 -10.16 5.32 31.67
C PHE A 192 -9.65 5.24 33.11
N PRO A 193 -9.54 4.05 33.68
CA PRO A 193 -9.12 3.89 35.09
C PRO A 193 -7.63 4.23 35.28
N THR A 194 -7.23 4.36 36.54
CA THR A 194 -5.82 4.40 36.93
C THR A 194 -5.07 3.18 36.34
N ASN A 195 -3.82 3.36 35.98
CA ASN A 195 -2.97 2.39 35.29
C ASN A 195 -3.38 2.08 33.84
N SER A 196 -4.33 2.81 33.26
CA SER A 196 -4.52 2.78 31.80
C SER A 196 -3.25 3.22 31.09
N SER A 197 -2.91 2.55 30.01
CA SER A 197 -1.69 2.81 29.28
C SER A 197 -1.86 3.96 28.29
N VAL A 198 -0.82 4.79 28.18
CA VAL A 198 -0.73 5.92 27.25
C VAL A 198 0.51 5.77 26.40
N VAL A 199 0.32 5.50 25.11
CA VAL A 199 1.41 5.36 24.14
C VAL A 199 1.56 6.64 23.36
N ASN A 200 2.77 7.19 23.32
CA ASN A 200 3.09 8.33 22.47
C ASN A 200 3.38 7.83 21.05
N LEU A 201 2.44 8.02 20.13
CA LEU A 201 2.57 7.68 18.73
C LEU A 201 3.34 8.74 17.90
N GLY A 202 3.70 9.86 18.53
CA GLY A 202 4.31 10.99 17.82
C GLY A 202 3.38 11.52 16.72
N GLN A 203 3.89 11.60 15.50
CA GLN A 203 3.09 11.89 14.31
C GLN A 203 2.55 10.60 13.73
N LEU A 204 1.32 10.25 14.01
CA LEU A 204 0.68 9.03 13.53
C LEU A 204 0.73 8.95 11.99
N ARG A 205 1.22 7.84 11.47
CA ARG A 205 1.19 7.50 10.05
C ARG A 205 0.01 6.58 9.79
N TYR A 206 -1.10 7.15 9.35
CA TYR A 206 -2.26 6.40 8.92
C TYR A 206 -2.42 6.62 7.42
N ARG A 207 -2.10 5.59 6.63
CA ARG A 207 -1.94 5.64 5.17
C ARG A 207 -2.77 4.58 4.50
N ARG A 208 -3.53 4.96 3.48
CA ARG A 208 -4.30 4.05 2.66
C ARG A 208 -3.78 4.06 1.23
N TYR A 209 -3.50 2.88 0.71
CA TYR A 209 -3.12 2.63 -0.67
C TYR A 209 -4.28 2.01 -1.40
N SER A 210 -4.70 2.62 -2.51
CA SER A 210 -5.80 2.16 -3.34
C SER A 210 -5.52 2.45 -4.81
N LEU A 211 -6.28 1.84 -5.69
CA LEU A 211 -6.20 2.11 -7.12
C LEU A 211 -7.32 3.05 -7.55
N THR A 212 -6.97 4.01 -8.41
CA THR A 212 -7.95 4.89 -9.03
C THR A 212 -8.46 4.33 -10.35
N ASP A 213 -9.61 4.82 -10.83
CA ASP A 213 -10.15 4.49 -12.17
C ASP A 213 -9.18 4.84 -13.30
N LYS A 214 -8.24 5.77 -13.05
CA LYS A 214 -7.19 6.17 -14.00
C LYS A 214 -5.98 5.25 -13.95
N GLN A 215 -6.08 4.09 -13.26
CA GLN A 215 -5.03 3.07 -13.14
C GLN A 215 -3.75 3.63 -12.49
N ARG A 216 -3.93 4.32 -11.39
CA ARG A 216 -2.86 4.88 -10.58
C ARG A 216 -2.91 4.31 -9.17
N LEU A 217 -1.76 3.93 -8.66
CA LEU A 217 -1.61 3.66 -7.23
C LEU A 217 -1.61 4.99 -6.49
N GLN A 218 -2.66 5.20 -5.71
CA GLN A 218 -2.88 6.39 -4.90
C GLN A 218 -2.52 6.12 -3.45
N LEU A 219 -1.91 7.10 -2.81
CA LEU A 219 -1.71 7.17 -1.36
C LEU A 219 -2.60 8.26 -0.80
N ASP A 220 -3.48 7.90 0.13
CA ASP A 220 -4.19 8.81 1.01
C ASP A 220 -3.51 8.77 2.38
N SER A 221 -2.95 9.89 2.81
CA SER A 221 -2.31 10.05 4.12
C SER A 221 -3.20 10.88 5.02
N PHE A 222 -3.57 10.32 6.16
CA PHE A 222 -4.42 11.00 7.12
C PHE A 222 -3.61 12.03 7.94
N ASN A 223 -4.12 13.24 8.04
CA ASN A 223 -3.60 14.27 8.91
C ASN A 223 -4.44 14.33 10.19
N PRO A 224 -3.95 13.81 11.32
CA PRO A 224 -4.74 13.73 12.54
C PRO A 224 -5.02 15.10 13.16
N ALA A 225 -4.17 16.11 12.95
CA ALA A 225 -4.39 17.46 13.48
C ALA A 225 -5.55 18.17 12.78
N LEU A 226 -5.69 17.98 11.44
CA LEU A 226 -6.73 18.61 10.64
C LEU A 226 -7.96 17.72 10.40
N GLY A 227 -7.84 16.41 10.65
CA GLY A 227 -8.90 15.44 10.33
C GLY A 227 -9.14 15.25 8.84
N THR A 228 -8.15 15.53 8.02
CA THR A 228 -8.27 15.51 6.57
C THR A 228 -7.32 14.48 5.94
N TRP A 229 -7.66 14.03 4.75
CA TRP A 229 -6.81 13.16 3.95
C TRP A 229 -6.06 13.99 2.92
N ILE A 230 -4.76 13.71 2.78
CA ILE A 230 -3.91 14.27 1.74
C ILE A 230 -3.62 13.18 0.73
N THR A 231 -4.05 13.40 -0.51
CA THR A 231 -3.95 12.43 -1.59
C THR A 231 -2.75 12.72 -2.47
N SER A 232 -1.99 11.67 -2.82
CA SER A 232 -0.88 11.73 -3.78
C SER A 232 -0.83 10.48 -4.66
N THR A 233 -0.38 10.63 -5.91
CA THR A 233 -0.15 9.50 -6.81
C THR A 233 1.25 8.94 -6.58
N GLN A 234 1.37 7.62 -6.46
CA GLN A 234 2.64 6.94 -6.23
C GLN A 234 3.18 6.29 -7.50
N ALA A 235 2.34 5.64 -8.30
CA ALA A 235 2.74 4.98 -9.54
C ALA A 235 1.62 5.01 -10.57
N ASP A 236 1.98 5.11 -11.85
CA ASP A 236 1.06 5.04 -12.99
C ASP A 236 1.02 3.62 -13.58
N GLY A 237 -0.07 3.31 -14.28
CA GLY A 237 -0.25 2.04 -14.99
C GLY A 237 -0.51 0.83 -14.10
N VAL A 238 -0.75 1.03 -12.80
CA VAL A 238 -1.13 -0.03 -11.87
C VAL A 238 -2.61 -0.35 -12.08
N VAL A 239 -2.90 -1.59 -12.45
CA VAL A 239 -4.24 -2.01 -12.87
C VAL A 239 -4.92 -2.98 -11.90
N ASN A 240 -4.16 -3.67 -11.08
CA ASN A 240 -4.70 -4.50 -10.01
C ASN A 240 -3.71 -4.59 -8.84
N LEU A 241 -4.24 -4.76 -7.65
CA LEU A 241 -3.56 -5.02 -6.40
C LEU A 241 -4.35 -6.09 -5.67
N GLN A 242 -3.71 -7.20 -5.32
CA GLN A 242 -4.31 -8.29 -4.54
C GLN A 242 -3.47 -8.52 -3.29
N LEU A 243 -4.13 -8.74 -2.16
CA LEU A 243 -3.47 -8.86 -0.86
C LEU A 243 -4.04 -10.02 -0.06
N GLN A 244 -3.20 -10.65 0.75
CA GLN A 244 -3.61 -11.68 1.71
C GLN A 244 -2.86 -11.52 3.03
N TYR A 245 -3.54 -11.86 4.13
CA TYR A 245 -2.94 -12.01 5.45
C TYR A 245 -2.27 -13.37 5.57
N GLY A 246 -1.12 -13.42 6.21
CA GLY A 246 -0.44 -14.67 6.60
C GLY A 246 -0.54 -14.87 8.11
N PHE A 247 -1.23 -15.92 8.51
CA PHE A 247 -1.51 -16.26 9.91
C PHE A 247 -0.66 -17.40 10.42
N ASP A 248 -0.39 -17.38 11.72
CA ASP A 248 0.05 -18.56 12.49
C ASP A 248 -1.18 -19.16 13.19
N THR A 249 -1.72 -20.23 12.64
CA THR A 249 -2.91 -20.91 13.19
C THR A 249 -2.57 -22.06 14.15
N ARG A 250 -1.31 -22.20 14.54
CA ARG A 250 -0.91 -23.25 15.50
C ARG A 250 -1.43 -22.89 16.90
N SER A 251 -1.90 -23.88 17.62
CA SER A 251 -2.41 -23.72 18.99
C SER A 251 -1.31 -23.35 19.98
N GLY A 252 -1.64 -22.51 20.97
CA GLY A 252 -0.76 -22.11 22.07
C GLY A 252 0.25 -21.02 21.68
N THR A 253 1.09 -20.63 22.63
CA THR A 253 2.19 -19.67 22.42
C THR A 253 3.33 -20.34 21.67
N GLN A 254 3.74 -19.75 20.56
CA GLN A 254 4.77 -20.28 19.69
C GLN A 254 6.11 -19.57 19.94
N ALA A 255 7.16 -20.33 20.25
CA ALA A 255 8.52 -19.79 20.42
C ALA A 255 9.12 -19.26 19.10
N SER A 256 8.61 -19.71 17.96
CA SER A 256 9.04 -19.27 16.62
C SER A 256 7.82 -19.05 15.76
N PRO A 257 7.36 -17.81 15.56
CA PRO A 257 6.24 -17.49 14.70
C PRO A 257 6.47 -17.97 13.26
N GLN A 258 5.45 -18.61 12.67
CA GLN A 258 5.50 -19.13 11.31
C GLN A 258 4.16 -18.96 10.61
N VAL A 259 4.17 -18.43 9.42
CA VAL A 259 2.95 -18.39 8.60
C VAL A 259 2.57 -19.80 8.18
N THR A 260 1.38 -20.23 8.61
CA THR A 260 0.82 -21.55 8.31
C THR A 260 -0.41 -21.48 7.43
N PHE A 261 -1.05 -20.30 7.35
CA PHE A 261 -2.29 -20.10 6.62
C PHE A 261 -2.32 -18.73 5.92
N TRP A 262 -2.75 -18.69 4.66
CA TRP A 262 -2.96 -17.45 3.90
C TRP A 262 -4.44 -17.24 3.63
N SER A 263 -4.95 -16.04 3.88
CA SER A 263 -6.36 -15.70 3.67
C SER A 263 -6.55 -14.26 3.20
N ASP A 264 -7.55 -14.05 2.35
CA ASP A 264 -7.98 -12.72 1.91
C ASP A 264 -8.64 -11.92 3.04
N THR A 265 -9.25 -12.61 3.99
CA THR A 265 -9.99 -12.03 5.11
C THR A 265 -9.39 -12.45 6.45
N LEU A 266 -9.76 -11.74 7.50
CA LEU A 266 -9.49 -12.20 8.86
C LEU A 266 -10.18 -13.54 9.13
N ILE A 267 -9.51 -14.36 9.92
CA ILE A 267 -9.98 -15.65 10.39
C ILE A 267 -9.86 -15.70 11.91
N ASP A 268 -10.59 -16.60 12.54
CA ASP A 268 -10.37 -17.01 13.93
C ASP A 268 -9.06 -17.82 13.99
N ALA A 269 -7.95 -17.10 14.19
CA ALA A 269 -6.62 -17.69 14.10
C ALA A 269 -6.14 -18.31 15.41
N ASP A 270 -6.72 -17.92 16.55
CA ASP A 270 -6.43 -18.49 17.87
C ASP A 270 -7.45 -19.54 18.32
N ALA A 271 -8.53 -19.72 17.55
CA ALA A 271 -9.59 -20.69 17.75
C ALA A 271 -10.41 -20.46 19.04
N ASP A 272 -10.64 -19.19 19.39
CA ASP A 272 -11.48 -18.80 20.52
C ASP A 272 -12.98 -18.64 20.15
N GLY A 273 -13.30 -18.69 18.85
CA GLY A 273 -14.66 -18.57 18.30
C GLY A 273 -15.05 -17.14 17.94
N GLN A 274 -14.15 -16.16 18.06
CA GLN A 274 -14.35 -14.79 17.62
C GLN A 274 -13.38 -14.47 16.48
N VAL A 275 -13.78 -13.58 15.58
CA VAL A 275 -12.93 -13.15 14.48
C VAL A 275 -12.61 -11.66 14.60
N GLY A 276 -11.34 -11.32 14.55
CA GLY A 276 -10.88 -9.93 14.52
C GLY A 276 -10.62 -9.32 15.88
N ASP A 277 -10.50 -10.11 16.90
CA ASP A 277 -10.06 -9.69 18.23
C ASP A 277 -8.52 -9.56 18.32
N SER A 278 -8.01 -9.26 19.52
CA SER A 278 -6.56 -9.05 19.70
C SER A 278 -5.76 -10.34 19.49
N GLY A 279 -6.33 -11.52 19.78
CA GLY A 279 -5.69 -12.81 19.60
C GLY A 279 -5.42 -13.12 18.14
N ASP A 280 -6.41 -12.90 17.29
CA ASP A 280 -6.28 -13.05 15.84
C ASP A 280 -5.25 -12.09 15.24
N TRP A 281 -5.33 -10.80 15.63
CA TRP A 281 -4.40 -9.80 15.12
C TRP A 281 -2.95 -10.05 15.53
N GLN A 282 -2.69 -10.60 16.69
CA GLN A 282 -1.36 -11.02 17.11
C GLN A 282 -0.79 -12.14 16.22
N ARG A 283 -1.65 -12.93 15.61
CA ARG A 283 -1.29 -14.04 14.72
C ARG A 283 -1.11 -13.65 13.26
N VAL A 284 -1.37 -12.40 12.88
CA VAL A 284 -1.05 -11.87 11.54
C VAL A 284 0.45 -11.57 11.46
N LEU A 285 1.22 -12.46 10.86
CA LEU A 285 2.69 -12.38 10.83
C LEU A 285 3.24 -11.71 9.58
N ALA A 286 2.50 -11.75 8.47
CA ALA A 286 2.95 -11.24 7.18
C ALA A 286 1.77 -10.79 6.32
N ILE A 287 2.07 -9.94 5.35
CA ILE A 287 1.17 -9.62 4.24
C ILE A 287 1.83 -10.09 2.94
N ARG A 288 1.09 -10.85 2.15
CA ARG A 288 1.44 -11.18 0.76
C ARG A 288 0.66 -10.28 -0.17
N PHE A 289 1.31 -9.82 -1.23
CA PHE A 289 0.61 -9.02 -2.22
C PHE A 289 1.12 -9.26 -3.63
N ALA A 290 0.24 -9.01 -4.60
CA ALA A 290 0.56 -8.96 -6.02
C ALA A 290 0.11 -7.62 -6.61
N VAL A 291 1.02 -6.94 -7.31
CA VAL A 291 0.74 -5.73 -8.09
C VAL A 291 0.79 -6.09 -9.56
N VAL A 292 -0.22 -5.67 -10.32
CA VAL A 292 -0.26 -5.83 -11.78
C VAL A 292 -0.12 -4.45 -12.42
N VAL A 293 0.86 -4.34 -13.32
CA VAL A 293 1.09 -3.11 -14.09
C VAL A 293 0.93 -3.43 -15.57
N ARG A 294 0.27 -2.53 -16.31
CA ARG A 294 0.14 -2.64 -17.76
C ARG A 294 1.18 -1.79 -18.49
N SER A 295 1.47 -2.16 -19.73
CA SER A 295 2.26 -1.32 -20.65
C SER A 295 1.52 -0.01 -20.96
N ALA A 296 2.28 1.06 -21.24
CA ALA A 296 1.69 2.35 -21.64
C ALA A 296 1.01 2.29 -23.03
N GLN A 297 1.33 1.27 -23.83
CA GLN A 297 0.85 1.14 -25.20
C GLN A 297 0.00 -0.09 -25.39
N ARG A 298 -1.13 0.10 -26.10
CA ARG A 298 -2.01 -0.96 -26.57
C ARG A 298 -1.34 -1.76 -27.68
N ARG A 299 -1.59 -3.07 -27.71
CA ARG A 299 -1.17 -3.94 -28.84
C ARG A 299 -2.14 -3.71 -30.00
N GLU A 300 -1.59 -3.41 -31.16
CA GLU A 300 -2.42 -3.14 -32.34
C GLU A 300 -2.87 -4.43 -33.06
N GLU A 301 -2.06 -5.49 -32.99
CA GLU A 301 -2.24 -6.68 -33.84
C GLU A 301 -2.93 -7.85 -33.15
N ALA A 302 -2.91 -7.96 -31.82
CA ALA A 302 -3.51 -9.09 -31.11
C ALA A 302 -4.00 -8.68 -29.72
N CYS A 303 -5.29 -8.93 -29.45
CA CYS A 303 -5.91 -8.80 -28.13
C CYS A 303 -6.02 -10.17 -27.47
N ASP A 304 -4.89 -10.81 -27.22
CA ASP A 304 -4.75 -12.18 -26.73
C ASP A 304 -3.88 -12.29 -25.45
N ALA A 305 -3.75 -11.22 -24.69
CA ALA A 305 -2.97 -11.25 -23.46
C ALA A 305 -3.52 -12.33 -22.51
N PRO A 306 -2.64 -13.17 -21.94
CA PRO A 306 -3.05 -14.14 -20.93
C PRO A 306 -3.52 -13.43 -19.65
N VAL A 307 -4.35 -14.13 -18.89
CA VAL A 307 -4.74 -13.67 -17.55
C VAL A 307 -3.49 -13.67 -16.67
N PRO A 308 -3.18 -12.55 -15.97
CA PRO A 308 -2.10 -12.56 -14.99
C PRO A 308 -2.41 -13.50 -13.84
N THR A 309 -1.39 -14.17 -13.30
CA THR A 309 -1.53 -15.08 -12.15
C THR A 309 -0.59 -14.68 -11.02
N TRP A 310 -0.93 -15.07 -9.82
CA TRP A 310 -0.07 -14.97 -8.64
C TRP A 310 -0.24 -16.20 -7.74
N LEU A 311 0.68 -16.39 -6.81
CA LEU A 311 0.53 -17.42 -5.78
C LEU A 311 -0.30 -16.86 -4.64
N ALA A 312 -1.52 -17.36 -4.49
CA ALA A 312 -2.45 -17.00 -3.43
C ALA A 312 -2.72 -18.20 -2.53
N GLY A 313 -3.11 -17.96 -1.27
CA GLY A 313 -3.67 -19.01 -0.42
C GLY A 313 -5.07 -19.39 -0.92
N ASP A 314 -5.35 -20.67 -0.97
CA ASP A 314 -6.68 -21.20 -1.22
C ASP A 314 -7.50 -21.32 0.09
N THR A 315 -8.65 -21.95 0.04
CA THR A 315 -9.52 -22.18 1.21
C THR A 315 -8.87 -23.04 2.30
N SER A 316 -7.79 -23.76 1.99
CA SER A 316 -6.98 -24.52 2.96
C SER A 316 -5.77 -23.71 3.46
N GLY A 317 -5.56 -22.50 2.96
CA GLY A 317 -4.41 -21.65 3.21
C GLY A 317 -3.16 -22.07 2.43
N ALA A 318 -3.24 -23.09 1.57
CA ALA A 318 -2.13 -23.53 0.73
C ALA A 318 -1.95 -22.59 -0.46
N LEU A 319 -0.69 -22.39 -0.88
CA LEU A 319 -0.37 -21.51 -2.01
C LEU A 319 -0.64 -22.20 -3.34
N VAL A 320 -1.54 -21.61 -4.12
CA VAL A 320 -1.90 -22.07 -5.47
C VAL A 320 -1.80 -20.92 -6.48
N ALA A 321 -1.54 -21.26 -7.73
CA ALA A 321 -1.55 -20.27 -8.80
C ALA A 321 -3.00 -19.83 -9.07
N THR A 322 -3.30 -18.56 -8.81
CA THR A 322 -4.64 -17.98 -8.90
C THR A 322 -4.65 -16.87 -9.93
N ASP A 323 -5.71 -16.83 -10.74
CA ASP A 323 -5.92 -15.81 -11.76
C ASP A 323 -6.26 -14.45 -11.11
N ILE A 324 -5.65 -13.39 -11.64
CA ILE A 324 -5.99 -12.01 -11.27
C ILE A 324 -6.97 -11.45 -12.30
N SER A 325 -8.20 -11.17 -11.88
CA SER A 325 -9.22 -10.61 -12.75
C SER A 325 -8.85 -9.20 -13.22
N LEU A 326 -8.97 -8.95 -14.52
CA LEU A 326 -8.80 -7.63 -15.14
C LEU A 326 -10.06 -7.18 -15.89
N THR A 327 -11.20 -7.82 -15.63
CA THR A 327 -12.47 -7.57 -16.32
C THR A 327 -13.03 -6.17 -16.11
N HIS A 328 -12.53 -5.46 -15.11
CA HIS A 328 -12.85 -4.04 -14.84
C HIS A 328 -12.11 -3.07 -15.77
N ILE A 329 -11.27 -3.57 -16.68
CA ILE A 329 -10.51 -2.76 -17.65
C ILE A 329 -11.04 -3.06 -19.05
N ASP A 330 -11.43 -2.02 -19.77
CA ASP A 330 -11.84 -2.15 -21.15
C ASP A 330 -10.70 -2.69 -22.01
N ASP A 331 -11.04 -3.64 -22.91
CA ASP A 331 -10.06 -4.24 -23.83
C ASP A 331 -8.79 -4.79 -23.13
N TRP A 332 -8.92 -5.30 -21.89
CA TRP A 332 -7.77 -5.71 -21.09
C TRP A 332 -6.82 -6.67 -21.84
N ARG A 333 -7.32 -7.53 -22.73
CA ARG A 333 -6.52 -8.45 -23.53
C ARG A 333 -5.60 -7.78 -24.56
N CYS A 334 -5.84 -6.50 -24.84
CA CYS A 334 -5.03 -5.74 -25.81
C CYS A 334 -3.81 -5.05 -25.18
N TRP A 335 -3.49 -5.34 -23.92
CA TRP A 335 -2.35 -4.77 -23.21
C TRP A 335 -1.34 -5.84 -22.81
N ARG A 336 -0.13 -5.43 -22.47
CA ARG A 336 0.88 -6.31 -21.87
C ARG A 336 0.92 -6.03 -20.37
N TYR A 337 0.98 -7.12 -19.59
CA TYR A 337 0.99 -7.03 -18.14
C TYR A 337 2.30 -7.54 -17.54
N ARG A 338 2.66 -7.00 -16.40
CA ARG A 338 3.72 -7.49 -15.51
C ARG A 338 3.11 -7.68 -14.14
N VAL A 339 3.48 -8.76 -13.48
CA VAL A 339 3.09 -9.06 -12.10
C VAL A 339 4.33 -9.01 -11.23
N PHE A 340 4.26 -8.27 -10.15
CA PHE A 340 5.21 -8.33 -9.04
C PHE A 340 4.48 -8.92 -7.85
N GLN A 341 5.02 -9.97 -7.25
CA GLN A 341 4.48 -10.57 -6.05
C GLN A 341 5.57 -10.79 -5.02
N THR A 342 5.23 -10.60 -3.76
CA THR A 342 6.13 -10.83 -2.64
C THR A 342 5.35 -11.02 -1.36
N GLU A 343 6.00 -11.55 -0.34
CA GLU A 343 5.53 -11.56 1.04
C GLU A 343 6.40 -10.64 1.89
N VAL A 344 5.79 -9.94 2.81
CA VAL A 344 6.47 -9.00 3.69
C VAL A 344 6.09 -9.32 5.13
N PRO A 345 7.04 -9.76 5.97
CA PRO A 345 6.78 -9.99 7.37
C PRO A 345 6.52 -8.66 8.11
N LEU A 346 5.54 -8.66 9.00
CA LEU A 346 5.22 -7.54 9.90
C LEU A 346 6.18 -7.56 11.10
N ARG A 347 7.40 -7.11 10.87
CA ARG A 347 8.51 -7.24 11.84
C ARG A 347 8.22 -6.60 13.20
N ASN A 348 7.52 -5.47 13.20
CA ASN A 348 7.23 -4.76 14.43
C ASN A 348 6.21 -5.50 15.31
N GLN A 349 5.42 -6.39 14.74
CA GLN A 349 4.53 -7.29 15.47
C GLN A 349 5.29 -8.51 15.99
N LEU A 350 6.16 -9.09 15.17
CA LEU A 350 6.97 -10.26 15.54
C LEU A 350 7.93 -10.00 16.72
N TRP A 351 8.37 -8.76 16.93
CA TRP A 351 9.31 -8.38 17.99
C TRP A 351 8.65 -7.79 19.23
N ALA A 352 7.34 -7.56 19.20
CA ALA A 352 6.60 -7.04 20.33
C ALA A 352 6.42 -8.06 21.47
N GLU A 353 6.68 -9.34 21.20
CA GLU A 353 6.51 -10.46 22.15
C GLU A 353 7.82 -10.91 22.84
N GLN A 354 8.94 -10.16 22.69
CA GLN A 354 10.21 -10.53 23.34
C GLN A 354 10.51 -9.69 24.57
#